data_8f40e8bebb38d0f04f24dff6be7c9212
#
_entry.id   8f40e8bebb38d0f04f24dff6be7c9212
#
_cell.length_a   1.000
_cell.length_b   1.000
_cell.length_c   1.000
_cell.angle_alpha   90.00
_cell.angle_beta   90.00
_cell.angle_gamma   90.00
#
_symmetry.space_group_name_H-M   'P 1'
#
loop_
_entity.id
_entity.type
_entity.pdbx_description
1 polymer ?
#
loop_
_entity_poly.entity_id
_entity_poly.type
_entity_poly.pdbx_seq_one_letter_code
_entity_poly.pdbx_strand_id
1 'polypeptide(L)'
;MSYKHIEDKLSNNGIVILDGGTGGELERIGAPMDGTLWCGRCSVENPDLVIKVHDSYVNAGADVITSNTYATPPTAMKEANLVDEIEEWNKAGVRLAREVADNTEKNVAVAGSVSTYGSWRRLGVKELRPGFDLQTKILADEGVDLIILETLASEPEIVEAAVESSAAVNLPIWLSISCAVDLSSNQLMHGVQESINEQSDAQLFMKFNEIVSQCSAIHDGPILVMHSDLKVTNQAVKELSENHPGIVGAYPNAGYWIKPNWQFVDEILPEVYCNEAETWIASGAQIIGGCCGVGPEHITEIAKLKG
;
A
#
# COMPACT_ATOMS: atom_id res chain seq x y z
N MET A 1 -2.84 -15.91 -14.04
CA MET A 1 -2.44 -15.41 -15.38
C MET A 1 -2.33 -13.88 -15.43
N SER A 2 -2.99 -13.16 -14.55
CA SER A 2 -3.00 -11.69 -14.55
C SER A 2 -1.67 -11.03 -14.17
N TYR A 3 -0.84 -11.62 -13.31
CA TYR A 3 0.47 -11.05 -12.99
C TYR A 3 1.48 -11.08 -14.16
N LYS A 4 1.35 -12.04 -15.08
CA LYS A 4 2.27 -12.15 -16.23
C LYS A 4 2.31 -10.86 -17.08
N HIS A 5 1.17 -10.20 -17.28
CA HIS A 5 1.14 -8.94 -18.04
C HIS A 5 1.82 -7.78 -17.29
N ILE A 6 1.75 -7.78 -15.93
CA ILE A 6 2.49 -6.82 -15.10
C ILE A 6 3.98 -7.05 -15.23
N GLU A 7 4.42 -8.31 -15.11
CA GLU A 7 5.82 -8.70 -15.28
C GLU A 7 6.36 -8.34 -16.66
N ASP A 8 5.60 -8.63 -17.72
CA ASP A 8 5.98 -8.29 -19.10
C ASP A 8 6.09 -6.76 -19.29
N LYS A 9 5.18 -6.00 -18.67
CA LYS A 9 5.17 -4.53 -18.74
C LYS A 9 6.41 -3.94 -18.05
N LEU A 10 6.71 -4.40 -16.82
CA LEU A 10 7.86 -3.96 -16.05
C LEU A 10 9.18 -4.34 -16.73
N SER A 11 9.28 -5.57 -17.29
CA SER A 11 10.45 -6.04 -18.02
C SER A 11 10.75 -5.23 -19.31
N ASN A 12 9.73 -4.58 -19.86
CA ASN A 12 9.86 -3.69 -21.02
C ASN A 12 9.98 -2.20 -20.63
N ASN A 13 10.34 -1.90 -19.39
CA ASN A 13 10.43 -0.54 -18.84
C ASN A 13 9.10 0.24 -18.93
N GLY A 14 7.96 -0.45 -18.95
CA GLY A 14 6.64 0.18 -18.90
C GLY A 14 6.27 0.64 -17.50
N ILE A 15 5.34 1.59 -17.43
CA ILE A 15 4.81 2.11 -16.17
C ILE A 15 3.56 1.33 -15.76
N VAL A 16 3.55 0.75 -14.58
CA VAL A 16 2.41 0.07 -13.96
C VAL A 16 1.69 1.03 -13.02
N ILE A 17 0.38 1.11 -13.16
CA ILE A 17 -0.47 1.93 -12.29
C ILE A 17 -1.10 1.03 -11.20
N LEU A 18 -0.70 1.26 -9.96
CA LEU A 18 -1.39 0.77 -8.77
C LEU A 18 -2.61 1.66 -8.51
N ASP A 19 -3.62 1.15 -7.82
CA ASP A 19 -4.79 1.92 -7.41
C ASP A 19 -4.46 3.02 -6.38
N GLY A 20 -5.49 3.68 -5.88
CA GLY A 20 -5.42 4.68 -4.81
C GLY A 20 -5.80 4.09 -3.45
N GLY A 21 -6.02 4.96 -2.47
CA GLY A 21 -6.36 4.59 -1.10
C GLY A 21 -7.78 4.02 -0.97
N THR A 22 -7.93 2.69 -1.04
CA THR A 22 -9.24 2.02 -0.93
C THR A 22 -10.02 2.44 0.33
N GLY A 23 -9.37 2.46 1.50
CA GLY A 23 -10.02 2.84 2.74
C GLY A 23 -10.42 4.33 2.78
N GLY A 24 -9.55 5.22 2.30
CA GLY A 24 -9.85 6.64 2.19
C GLY A 24 -10.99 6.93 1.21
N GLU A 25 -11.02 6.24 0.09
CA GLU A 25 -12.10 6.39 -0.89
C GLU A 25 -13.44 5.85 -0.36
N LEU A 26 -13.43 4.72 0.37
CA LEU A 26 -14.62 4.22 1.08
C LEU A 26 -15.15 5.27 2.07
N GLU A 27 -14.28 5.89 2.85
CA GLU A 27 -14.65 6.96 3.78
C GLU A 27 -15.22 8.17 3.03
N ARG A 28 -14.60 8.59 1.92
CA ARG A 28 -15.01 9.71 1.09
C ARG A 28 -16.41 9.52 0.48
N ILE A 29 -16.76 8.30 0.08
CA ILE A 29 -18.11 7.99 -0.45
C ILE A 29 -19.15 7.69 0.63
N GLY A 30 -18.78 7.84 1.91
CA GLY A 30 -19.69 7.71 3.05
C GLY A 30 -19.89 6.29 3.57
N ALA A 31 -18.97 5.36 3.31
CA ALA A 31 -19.01 4.04 3.93
C ALA A 31 -18.82 4.15 5.45
N PRO A 32 -19.51 3.32 6.26
CA PRO A 32 -19.34 3.33 7.71
C PRO A 32 -17.94 2.84 8.09
N MET A 33 -17.22 3.63 8.92
CA MET A 33 -15.91 3.30 9.43
C MET A 33 -16.00 2.71 10.84
N ASP A 34 -15.26 1.63 11.09
CA ASP A 34 -15.16 0.99 12.41
C ASP A 34 -14.05 1.64 13.24
N GLY A 35 -14.26 1.78 14.55
CA GLY A 35 -13.27 2.39 15.43
C GLY A 35 -11.99 1.56 15.65
N THR A 36 -12.02 0.25 15.38
CA THR A 36 -10.89 -0.68 15.55
C THR A 36 -10.35 -1.15 14.21
N LEU A 37 -11.23 -1.50 13.26
CA LEU A 37 -10.90 -2.10 11.97
C LEU A 37 -11.11 -1.14 10.78
N TRP A 38 -11.34 0.13 11.06
CA TRP A 38 -11.52 1.19 10.06
C TRP A 38 -12.44 0.75 8.91
N CYS A 39 -11.93 0.63 7.67
CA CYS A 39 -12.69 0.19 6.49
C CYS A 39 -12.82 -1.34 6.35
N GLY A 40 -12.15 -2.12 7.21
CA GLY A 40 -12.09 -3.58 7.06
C GLY A 40 -13.46 -4.27 7.13
N ARG A 41 -14.42 -3.72 7.92
CA ARG A 41 -15.81 -4.23 7.98
C ARG A 41 -16.55 -4.11 6.67
N CYS A 42 -16.19 -3.15 5.82
CA CYS A 42 -16.93 -2.87 4.59
C CYS A 42 -16.95 -4.08 3.63
N SER A 43 -15.92 -4.93 3.64
CA SER A 43 -15.90 -6.13 2.80
C SER A 43 -17.01 -7.13 3.11
N VAL A 44 -17.53 -7.12 4.34
CA VAL A 44 -18.59 -8.03 4.77
C VAL A 44 -19.94 -7.31 4.91
N GLU A 45 -19.93 -6.11 5.48
CA GLU A 45 -21.16 -5.39 5.82
C GLU A 45 -21.65 -4.46 4.68
N ASN A 46 -20.74 -4.00 3.79
CA ASN A 46 -21.05 -3.07 2.71
C ASN A 46 -20.31 -3.44 1.40
N PRO A 47 -20.42 -4.70 0.92
CA PRO A 47 -19.63 -5.19 -0.21
C PRO A 47 -19.82 -4.37 -1.50
N ASP A 48 -21.03 -3.88 -1.76
CA ASP A 48 -21.34 -3.05 -2.93
C ASP A 48 -20.51 -1.75 -2.97
N LEU A 49 -20.17 -1.17 -1.81
CA LEU A 49 -19.33 0.01 -1.75
C LEU A 49 -17.87 -0.33 -2.07
N VAL A 50 -17.39 -1.49 -1.62
CA VAL A 50 -16.04 -1.96 -1.93
C VAL A 50 -15.89 -2.25 -3.41
N ILE A 51 -16.87 -2.96 -4.03
CA ILE A 51 -16.94 -3.18 -5.48
C ILE A 51 -16.90 -1.85 -6.23
N LYS A 52 -17.74 -0.89 -5.82
CA LYS A 52 -17.78 0.43 -6.44
C LYS A 52 -16.43 1.15 -6.41
N VAL A 53 -15.69 1.06 -5.31
CA VAL A 53 -14.35 1.66 -5.19
C VAL A 53 -13.37 0.96 -6.12
N HIS A 54 -13.31 -0.37 -6.13
CA HIS A 54 -12.44 -1.11 -7.05
C HIS A 54 -12.77 -0.83 -8.51
N ASP A 55 -14.06 -0.83 -8.89
CA ASP A 55 -14.52 -0.46 -10.24
C ASP A 55 -14.05 0.95 -10.64
N SER A 56 -14.12 1.91 -9.72
CA SER A 56 -13.71 3.28 -9.99
C SER A 56 -12.21 3.38 -10.32
N TYR A 57 -11.36 2.63 -9.60
CA TYR A 57 -9.93 2.59 -9.87
C TYR A 57 -9.59 1.85 -11.17
N VAL A 58 -10.26 0.74 -11.47
CA VAL A 58 -10.12 0.03 -12.75
C VAL A 58 -10.52 0.94 -13.92
N ASN A 59 -11.63 1.67 -13.78
CA ASN A 59 -12.09 2.62 -14.80
C ASN A 59 -11.12 3.80 -14.96
N ALA A 60 -10.53 4.28 -13.88
CA ALA A 60 -9.49 5.30 -13.86
C ALA A 60 -8.18 4.85 -14.52
N GLY A 61 -7.98 3.55 -14.70
CA GLY A 61 -6.83 3.01 -15.43
C GLY A 61 -5.81 2.28 -14.56
N ALA A 62 -6.15 1.81 -13.36
CA ALA A 62 -5.30 0.95 -12.57
C ALA A 62 -5.01 -0.37 -13.31
N ASP A 63 -3.75 -0.82 -13.28
CA ASP A 63 -3.29 -2.14 -13.74
C ASP A 63 -3.33 -3.16 -12.60
N VAL A 64 -3.26 -2.66 -11.36
CA VAL A 64 -3.30 -3.45 -10.12
C VAL A 64 -4.27 -2.79 -9.16
N ILE A 65 -5.18 -3.57 -8.58
CA ILE A 65 -6.05 -3.13 -7.48
C ILE A 65 -5.74 -3.92 -6.22
N THR A 66 -5.82 -3.24 -5.07
CA THR A 66 -5.44 -3.79 -3.77
C THR A 66 -6.68 -4.23 -3.00
N SER A 67 -6.72 -5.50 -2.57
CA SER A 67 -7.83 -6.03 -1.77
C SER A 67 -8.00 -5.24 -0.47
N ASN A 68 -9.25 -5.07 -0.01
CA ASN A 68 -9.56 -4.36 1.23
C ASN A 68 -9.24 -5.21 2.47
N THR A 69 -7.96 -5.59 2.61
CA THR A 69 -7.45 -6.45 3.70
C THR A 69 -6.40 -5.78 4.58
N TYR A 70 -6.04 -4.52 4.27
CA TYR A 70 -5.11 -3.71 5.05
C TYR A 70 -5.49 -3.61 6.53
N ALA A 71 -6.77 -3.36 6.82
CA ALA A 71 -7.27 -3.14 8.18
C ALA A 71 -7.75 -4.42 8.89
N THR A 72 -7.56 -5.60 8.26
CA THR A 72 -7.95 -6.90 8.81
C THR A 72 -6.79 -7.86 9.09
N PRO A 73 -5.58 -7.37 9.49
CA PRO A 73 -4.56 -8.31 9.91
C PRO A 73 -5.03 -9.10 11.14
N PRO A 74 -4.61 -10.35 11.31
CA PRO A 74 -5.05 -11.21 12.41
C PRO A 74 -4.90 -10.59 13.80
N THR A 75 -3.90 -9.73 14.00
CA THR A 75 -3.67 -9.00 15.25
C THR A 75 -4.76 -7.97 15.53
N ALA A 76 -5.17 -7.17 14.54
CA ALA A 76 -6.25 -6.20 14.69
C ALA A 76 -7.62 -6.89 14.85
N MET A 77 -7.86 -7.96 14.10
CA MET A 77 -9.07 -8.79 14.23
C MET A 77 -9.19 -9.39 15.65
N LYS A 78 -8.07 -9.84 16.20
CA LYS A 78 -8.02 -10.34 17.59
C LYS A 78 -8.35 -9.24 18.61
N GLU A 79 -7.85 -8.02 18.41
CA GLU A 79 -8.20 -6.86 19.26
C GLU A 79 -9.69 -6.51 19.18
N ALA A 80 -10.28 -6.69 18.00
CA ALA A 80 -11.71 -6.51 17.77
C ALA A 80 -12.58 -7.69 18.30
N ASN A 81 -11.99 -8.73 18.90
CA ASN A 81 -12.66 -9.97 19.31
C ASN A 81 -13.34 -10.73 18.16
N LEU A 82 -12.73 -10.73 16.97
CA LEU A 82 -13.21 -11.34 15.73
C LEU A 82 -12.23 -12.41 15.23
N VAL A 83 -11.71 -13.25 16.14
CA VAL A 83 -10.71 -14.29 15.80
C VAL A 83 -11.28 -15.35 14.87
N ASP A 84 -12.53 -15.74 15.06
CA ASP A 84 -13.20 -16.78 14.27
C ASP A 84 -13.55 -16.29 12.86
N GLU A 85 -13.57 -14.98 12.64
CA GLU A 85 -13.88 -14.33 11.36
C GLU A 85 -12.66 -13.95 10.51
N ILE A 86 -11.44 -14.12 11.02
CA ILE A 86 -10.21 -13.70 10.34
C ILE A 86 -10.16 -14.23 8.90
N GLU A 87 -10.44 -15.52 8.72
CA GLU A 87 -10.38 -16.17 7.41
C GLU A 87 -11.43 -15.59 6.45
N GLU A 88 -12.70 -15.54 6.88
CA GLU A 88 -13.80 -15.08 6.03
C GLU A 88 -13.69 -13.61 5.65
N TRP A 89 -13.27 -12.74 6.56
CA TRP A 89 -13.16 -11.31 6.25
C TRP A 89 -12.02 -11.02 5.27
N ASN A 90 -10.88 -11.68 5.42
CA ASN A 90 -9.80 -11.55 4.47
C ASN A 90 -10.17 -12.13 3.09
N LYS A 91 -10.84 -13.30 3.06
CA LYS A 91 -11.37 -13.87 1.82
C LYS A 91 -12.39 -12.94 1.16
N ALA A 92 -13.32 -12.36 1.94
CA ALA A 92 -14.29 -11.40 1.40
C ALA A 92 -13.61 -10.22 0.69
N GLY A 93 -12.58 -9.63 1.31
CA GLY A 93 -11.80 -8.56 0.67
C GLY A 93 -11.18 -8.95 -0.66
N VAL A 94 -10.64 -10.17 -0.77
CA VAL A 94 -10.07 -10.69 -2.02
C VAL A 94 -11.16 -10.96 -3.07
N ARG A 95 -12.26 -11.61 -2.68
CA ARG A 95 -13.36 -11.95 -3.60
C ARG A 95 -13.94 -10.73 -4.29
N LEU A 96 -14.12 -9.62 -3.55
CA LEU A 96 -14.66 -8.38 -4.12
C LEU A 96 -13.70 -7.75 -5.14
N ALA A 97 -12.40 -7.73 -4.85
CA ALA A 97 -11.40 -7.27 -5.81
C ALA A 97 -11.31 -8.20 -7.03
N ARG A 98 -11.37 -9.53 -6.82
CA ARG A 98 -11.41 -10.52 -7.91
C ARG A 98 -12.65 -10.35 -8.78
N GLU A 99 -13.82 -10.17 -8.18
CA GLU A 99 -15.07 -9.95 -8.92
C GLU A 99 -14.94 -8.80 -9.89
N VAL A 100 -14.36 -7.68 -9.47
CA VAL A 100 -14.13 -6.53 -10.34
C VAL A 100 -13.08 -6.84 -11.41
N ALA A 101 -11.95 -7.43 -11.03
CA ALA A 101 -10.87 -7.74 -11.97
C ALA A 101 -11.28 -8.77 -13.03
N ASP A 102 -12.14 -9.72 -12.69
CA ASP A 102 -12.58 -10.79 -13.59
C ASP A 102 -13.75 -10.35 -14.51
N ASN A 103 -14.50 -9.31 -14.10
CA ASN A 103 -15.62 -8.78 -14.89
C ASN A 103 -15.24 -7.62 -15.85
N THR A 104 -13.99 -7.20 -15.85
CA THR A 104 -13.49 -6.19 -16.81
C THR A 104 -12.82 -6.84 -18.02
N GLU A 105 -12.89 -6.18 -19.19
CA GLU A 105 -12.11 -6.56 -20.37
C GLU A 105 -10.61 -6.22 -20.26
N LYS A 106 -10.24 -5.44 -19.25
CA LYS A 106 -8.85 -5.05 -18.98
C LYS A 106 -8.13 -6.18 -18.22
N ASN A 107 -6.83 -6.32 -18.47
CA ASN A 107 -6.00 -7.18 -17.65
C ASN A 107 -5.64 -6.45 -16.34
N VAL A 108 -6.31 -6.77 -15.26
CA VAL A 108 -6.09 -6.17 -13.94
C VAL A 108 -5.62 -7.25 -12.97
N ALA A 109 -4.52 -7.02 -12.28
CA ALA A 109 -4.03 -7.90 -11.22
C ALA A 109 -4.63 -7.49 -9.87
N VAL A 110 -4.79 -8.47 -8.98
CA VAL A 110 -5.24 -8.26 -7.60
C VAL A 110 -4.09 -8.46 -6.64
N ALA A 111 -3.74 -7.40 -5.90
CA ALA A 111 -2.77 -7.44 -4.82
C ALA A 111 -3.45 -7.77 -3.48
N GLY A 112 -2.91 -8.73 -2.76
CA GLY A 112 -3.31 -9.03 -1.38
C GLY A 112 -2.55 -8.14 -0.40
N SER A 113 -3.23 -7.23 0.28
CA SER A 113 -2.61 -6.32 1.25
C SER A 113 -2.35 -7.03 2.59
N VAL A 114 -1.09 -7.01 3.02
CA VAL A 114 -0.61 -7.48 4.34
C VAL A 114 0.03 -6.31 5.06
N SER A 115 -0.40 -6.04 6.30
CA SER A 115 0.03 -4.87 7.06
C SER A 115 0.25 -5.15 8.54
N THR A 116 0.79 -4.14 9.24
CA THR A 116 0.85 -4.11 10.71
C THR A 116 -0.24 -3.20 11.31
N TYR A 117 -1.34 -2.96 10.59
CA TYR A 117 -2.40 -2.06 11.02
C TYR A 117 -2.84 -2.28 12.47
N GLY A 118 -3.02 -1.20 13.19
CA GLY A 118 -3.51 -1.17 14.58
C GLY A 118 -2.52 -1.59 15.66
N SER A 119 -1.59 -2.49 15.39
CA SER A 119 -0.72 -3.11 16.41
C SER A 119 0.78 -2.88 16.25
N TRP A 120 1.21 -2.33 15.13
CA TRP A 120 2.63 -2.17 14.80
C TRP A 120 3.47 -1.40 15.84
N ARG A 121 2.86 -0.50 16.61
CA ARG A 121 3.53 0.27 17.68
C ARG A 121 3.74 -0.49 18.98
N ARG A 122 3.14 -1.67 19.13
CA ARG A 122 3.04 -2.36 20.42
C ARG A 122 3.53 -3.80 20.41
N LEU A 123 3.59 -4.39 19.20
CA LEU A 123 3.90 -5.80 19.03
C LEU A 123 5.24 -5.98 18.33
N GLY A 124 6.02 -6.95 18.80
CA GLY A 124 7.26 -7.37 18.16
C GLY A 124 7.05 -8.51 17.16
N VAL A 125 8.15 -8.96 16.54
CA VAL A 125 8.15 -10.05 15.55
C VAL A 125 7.43 -11.31 16.05
N LYS A 126 7.65 -11.68 17.31
CA LYS A 126 7.08 -12.90 17.89
C LYS A 126 5.55 -12.91 17.88
N GLU A 127 4.94 -11.75 18.06
CA GLU A 127 3.49 -11.57 18.06
C GLU A 127 2.95 -11.37 16.65
N LEU A 128 3.69 -10.65 15.78
CA LEU A 128 3.23 -10.29 14.42
C LEU A 128 3.40 -11.42 13.41
N ARG A 129 4.51 -12.17 13.45
CA ARG A 129 4.84 -13.19 12.46
C ARG A 129 3.72 -14.23 12.25
N PRO A 130 3.10 -14.82 13.30
CA PRO A 130 1.99 -15.75 13.09
C PRO A 130 0.80 -15.10 12.34
N GLY A 131 0.62 -13.79 12.50
CA GLY A 131 -0.39 -13.03 11.75
C GLY A 131 -0.03 -12.90 10.28
N PHE A 132 1.23 -12.58 9.96
CA PHE A 132 1.71 -12.54 8.58
C PHE A 132 1.58 -13.90 7.89
N ASP A 133 2.03 -14.98 8.54
CA ASP A 133 1.93 -16.35 8.00
C ASP A 133 0.47 -16.71 7.67
N LEU A 134 -0.45 -16.42 8.60
CA LEU A 134 -1.88 -16.73 8.43
C LEU A 134 -2.51 -15.88 7.34
N GLN A 135 -2.35 -14.54 7.39
CA GLN A 135 -2.99 -13.64 6.44
C GLN A 135 -2.48 -13.89 5.02
N THR A 136 -1.17 -13.97 4.83
CA THR A 136 -0.56 -14.24 3.52
C THR A 136 -1.08 -15.54 2.92
N LYS A 137 -1.18 -16.61 3.74
CA LYS A 137 -1.74 -17.88 3.28
C LYS A 137 -3.20 -17.75 2.84
N ILE A 138 -4.05 -17.08 3.63
CA ILE A 138 -5.46 -16.87 3.29
C ILE A 138 -5.60 -16.13 1.97
N LEU A 139 -4.84 -15.05 1.78
CA LEU A 139 -4.89 -14.22 0.57
C LEU A 139 -4.44 -15.02 -0.66
N ALA A 140 -3.37 -15.80 -0.55
CA ALA A 140 -2.87 -16.65 -1.62
C ALA A 140 -3.86 -17.77 -1.98
N ASP A 141 -4.42 -18.44 -0.99
CA ASP A 141 -5.42 -19.51 -1.18
C ASP A 141 -6.72 -18.99 -1.85
N GLU A 142 -7.07 -17.71 -1.60
CA GLU A 142 -8.24 -17.07 -2.21
C GLU A 142 -7.97 -16.46 -3.59
N GLY A 143 -6.72 -16.51 -4.07
CA GLY A 143 -6.37 -16.26 -5.46
C GLY A 143 -5.97 -14.82 -5.79
N VAL A 144 -5.23 -14.14 -4.91
CA VAL A 144 -4.53 -12.91 -5.28
C VAL A 144 -3.39 -13.21 -6.26
N ASP A 145 -3.03 -12.25 -7.08
CA ASP A 145 -1.97 -12.40 -8.08
C ASP A 145 -0.57 -12.06 -7.52
N LEU A 146 -0.53 -11.25 -6.48
CA LEU A 146 0.68 -10.85 -5.76
C LEU A 146 0.35 -10.48 -4.31
N ILE A 147 1.36 -10.44 -3.46
CA ILE A 147 1.27 -9.88 -2.12
C ILE A 147 1.88 -8.47 -2.12
N ILE A 148 1.17 -7.51 -1.55
CA ILE A 148 1.74 -6.18 -1.26
C ILE A 148 1.87 -6.01 0.25
N LEU A 149 3.10 -5.76 0.70
CA LEU A 149 3.42 -5.51 2.11
C LEU A 149 3.33 -4.02 2.35
N GLU A 150 2.38 -3.59 3.19
CA GLU A 150 2.03 -2.19 3.34
C GLU A 150 2.27 -1.64 4.75
N THR A 151 2.71 -0.40 4.82
CA THR A 151 2.92 0.36 6.07
C THR A 151 3.78 -0.42 7.09
N LEU A 152 4.84 -1.04 6.59
CA LEU A 152 5.85 -1.68 7.44
C LEU A 152 6.84 -0.62 7.99
N ALA A 153 6.31 0.49 8.52
CA ALA A 153 7.09 1.49 9.23
C ALA A 153 7.40 0.97 10.63
N SER A 154 8.38 0.10 10.71
CA SER A 154 8.74 -0.68 11.89
C SER A 154 10.23 -0.97 11.91
N GLU A 155 10.67 -1.65 12.95
CA GLU A 155 12.01 -2.19 13.03
C GLU A 155 12.27 -3.20 11.90
N PRO A 156 13.51 -3.28 11.41
CA PRO A 156 13.88 -4.15 10.27
C PRO A 156 13.48 -5.60 10.41
N GLU A 157 13.53 -6.12 11.64
CA GLU A 157 13.20 -7.52 11.93
C GLU A 157 11.72 -7.83 11.67
N ILE A 158 10.83 -6.82 11.78
CA ILE A 158 9.41 -6.96 11.45
C ILE A 158 9.23 -6.98 9.93
N VAL A 159 9.98 -6.13 9.22
CA VAL A 159 9.98 -6.11 7.75
C VAL A 159 10.47 -7.46 7.21
N GLU A 160 11.60 -7.96 7.75
CA GLU A 160 12.15 -9.27 7.38
C GLU A 160 11.13 -10.39 7.62
N ALA A 161 10.48 -10.43 8.79
CA ALA A 161 9.48 -11.43 9.12
C ALA A 161 8.28 -11.40 8.14
N ALA A 162 7.82 -10.22 7.73
CA ALA A 162 6.74 -10.08 6.75
C ALA A 162 7.15 -10.58 5.36
N VAL A 163 8.37 -10.26 4.90
CA VAL A 163 8.93 -10.76 3.64
C VAL A 163 9.06 -12.28 3.66
N GLU A 164 9.64 -12.86 4.71
CA GLU A 164 9.79 -14.32 4.84
C GLU A 164 8.43 -15.05 4.83
N SER A 165 7.44 -14.53 5.60
CA SER A 165 6.09 -15.10 5.61
C SER A 165 5.43 -15.06 4.23
N SER A 166 5.64 -13.97 3.50
CA SER A 166 5.06 -13.80 2.16
C SER A 166 5.77 -14.65 1.10
N ALA A 167 7.06 -14.88 1.24
CA ALA A 167 7.82 -15.74 0.33
C ALA A 167 7.35 -17.21 0.39
N ALA A 168 6.73 -17.64 1.49
CA ALA A 168 6.26 -19.01 1.67
C ALA A 168 5.10 -19.41 0.72
N VAL A 169 4.38 -18.46 0.11
CA VAL A 169 3.25 -18.73 -0.79
C VAL A 169 3.61 -18.71 -2.28
N ASN A 170 4.88 -18.47 -2.63
CA ASN A 170 5.39 -18.46 -4.00
C ASN A 170 4.63 -17.51 -4.96
N LEU A 171 4.16 -16.39 -4.45
CA LEU A 171 3.62 -15.28 -5.25
C LEU A 171 4.64 -14.14 -5.33
N PRO A 172 4.55 -13.28 -6.35
CA PRO A 172 5.31 -12.04 -6.38
C PRO A 172 5.02 -11.19 -5.14
N ILE A 173 6.05 -10.54 -4.61
CA ILE A 173 5.94 -9.66 -3.45
C ILE A 173 6.32 -8.24 -3.87
N TRP A 174 5.50 -7.27 -3.54
CA TRP A 174 5.83 -5.86 -3.56
C TRP A 174 6.03 -5.40 -2.13
N LEU A 175 7.25 -5.00 -1.79
CA LEU A 175 7.59 -4.51 -0.46
C LEU A 175 7.45 -3.00 -0.43
N SER A 176 6.65 -2.47 0.49
CA SER A 176 6.46 -1.02 0.60
C SER A 176 6.95 -0.49 1.95
N ILE A 177 7.75 0.57 1.88
CA ILE A 177 8.32 1.26 3.04
C ILE A 177 7.91 2.72 3.04
N SER A 178 7.71 3.29 4.22
CA SER A 178 7.34 4.70 4.37
C SER A 178 8.54 5.54 4.77
N CYS A 179 8.53 6.80 4.40
CA CYS A 179 9.54 7.76 4.81
C CYS A 179 8.96 9.01 5.46
N ALA A 180 9.75 9.63 6.30
CA ALA A 180 9.45 10.87 6.99
C ALA A 180 10.72 11.70 7.12
N VAL A 181 10.59 12.98 7.46
CA VAL A 181 11.74 13.87 7.68
C VAL A 181 11.94 14.11 9.17
N ASP A 182 13.16 13.87 9.64
CA ASP A 182 13.57 14.41 10.95
C ASP A 182 13.80 15.91 10.82
N LEU A 183 12.88 16.71 11.35
CA LEU A 183 12.94 18.17 11.26
C LEU A 183 14.15 18.77 11.96
N SER A 184 14.78 18.05 12.90
CA SER A 184 15.98 18.54 13.62
C SER A 184 17.25 18.43 12.78
N SER A 185 17.37 17.39 11.96
CA SER A 185 18.54 17.10 11.13
C SER A 185 18.29 17.29 9.64
N ASN A 186 17.04 17.47 9.22
CA ASN A 186 16.59 17.48 7.83
C ASN A 186 16.99 16.20 7.06
N GLN A 187 17.08 15.06 7.77
CA GLN A 187 17.38 13.77 7.17
C GLN A 187 16.11 13.02 6.82
N LEU A 188 16.16 12.30 5.69
CA LEU A 188 15.11 11.35 5.34
C LEU A 188 15.29 10.07 6.17
N MET A 189 14.22 9.70 6.85
CA MET A 189 14.17 8.58 7.78
C MET A 189 13.15 7.56 7.32
N HIS A 190 13.39 6.29 7.60
CA HIS A 190 12.34 5.28 7.61
C HIS A 190 11.40 5.56 8.77
N GLY A 191 10.12 5.68 8.47
CA GLY A 191 9.13 6.01 9.50
C GLY A 191 7.83 6.54 8.91
N VAL A 192 6.92 6.90 9.80
CA VAL A 192 5.62 7.50 9.48
C VAL A 192 5.52 8.87 10.11
N GLN A 193 4.96 9.80 9.38
CA GLN A 193 4.64 11.15 9.81
C GLN A 193 3.34 11.58 9.12
N GLU A 194 2.32 11.86 9.90
CA GLU A 194 1.00 12.22 9.35
C GLU A 194 0.99 13.63 8.78
N SER A 195 1.83 14.51 9.30
CA SER A 195 2.04 15.85 8.75
C SER A 195 3.51 16.23 8.84
N ILE A 196 4.09 16.70 7.74
CA ILE A 196 5.48 17.16 7.69
C ILE A 196 5.76 18.36 8.63
N ASN A 197 4.72 19.06 9.04
CA ASN A 197 4.84 20.23 9.93
C ASN A 197 4.76 19.86 11.42
N GLU A 198 4.43 18.62 11.77
CA GLU A 198 4.22 18.18 13.15
C GLU A 198 5.15 17.04 13.54
N GLN A 199 6.32 17.36 14.06
CA GLN A 199 7.29 16.41 14.57
C GLN A 199 6.74 15.52 15.70
N SER A 200 5.75 15.99 16.45
CA SER A 200 5.19 15.27 17.61
C SER A 200 4.54 13.95 17.25
N ASP A 201 4.10 13.79 16.00
CA ASP A 201 3.43 12.58 15.51
C ASP A 201 4.36 11.70 14.67
N ALA A 202 5.58 12.16 14.40
CA ALA A 202 6.56 11.39 13.63
C ALA A 202 7.07 10.17 14.42
N GLN A 203 7.12 9.03 13.75
CA GLN A 203 7.76 7.81 14.24
C GLN A 203 8.88 7.45 13.31
N LEU A 204 10.09 7.71 13.79
CA LEU A 204 11.32 7.54 13.04
C LEU A 204 12.10 6.37 13.62
N PHE A 205 12.56 5.46 12.76
CA PHE A 205 13.26 4.25 13.15
C PHE A 205 14.74 4.31 12.82
N MET A 206 15.08 4.58 11.55
CA MET A 206 16.47 4.66 11.08
C MET A 206 16.55 5.54 9.84
N LYS A 207 17.76 5.80 9.33
CA LYS A 207 17.92 6.51 8.04
C LYS A 207 17.30 5.73 6.90
N PHE A 208 16.72 6.45 5.95
CA PHE A 208 16.00 5.81 4.85
C PHE A 208 16.92 4.94 3.98
N ASN A 209 18.12 5.39 3.67
CA ASN A 209 19.09 4.59 2.92
C ASN A 209 19.54 3.31 3.67
N GLU A 210 19.52 3.30 5.00
CA GLU A 210 19.87 2.12 5.79
C GLU A 210 18.79 1.03 5.67
N ILE A 211 17.49 1.40 5.79
CA ILE A 211 16.40 0.43 5.58
C ILE A 211 16.34 -0.05 4.14
N VAL A 212 16.57 0.83 3.15
CA VAL A 212 16.63 0.42 1.73
C VAL A 212 17.71 -0.64 1.52
N SER A 213 18.89 -0.44 2.08
CA SER A 213 20.00 -1.41 1.97
C SER A 213 19.64 -2.76 2.62
N GLN A 214 18.98 -2.75 3.76
CA GLN A 214 18.52 -3.97 4.45
C GLN A 214 17.42 -4.68 3.66
N CYS A 215 16.42 -3.95 3.18
CA CYS A 215 15.36 -4.51 2.32
C CYS A 215 15.94 -5.12 1.04
N SER A 216 16.87 -4.44 0.37
CA SER A 216 17.53 -4.94 -0.83
C SER A 216 18.38 -6.20 -0.60
N ALA A 217 18.83 -6.42 0.63
CA ALA A 217 19.61 -7.63 0.97
C ALA A 217 18.72 -8.88 1.14
N ILE A 218 17.42 -8.69 1.45
CA ILE A 218 16.49 -9.78 1.72
C ILE A 218 15.40 -9.94 0.66
N HIS A 219 15.26 -8.96 -0.26
CA HIS A 219 14.22 -8.93 -1.27
C HIS A 219 14.74 -8.34 -2.57
N ASP A 220 14.64 -9.09 -3.66
CA ASP A 220 15.08 -8.72 -5.02
C ASP A 220 13.93 -8.24 -5.93
N GLY A 221 12.68 -8.37 -5.47
CA GLY A 221 11.48 -7.89 -6.14
C GLY A 221 11.24 -6.38 -5.98
N PRO A 222 10.09 -5.88 -6.43
CA PRO A 222 9.77 -4.46 -6.33
C PRO A 222 9.78 -3.91 -4.89
N ILE A 223 10.44 -2.75 -4.70
CA ILE A 223 10.37 -1.97 -3.45
C ILE A 223 9.75 -0.61 -3.77
N LEU A 224 8.76 -0.19 -2.96
CA LEU A 224 7.98 1.01 -3.19
C LEU A 224 8.02 1.95 -1.99
N VAL A 225 7.99 3.25 -2.26
CA VAL A 225 7.78 4.29 -1.25
C VAL A 225 6.28 4.51 -1.11
N MET A 226 5.74 4.32 0.09
CA MET A 226 4.31 4.48 0.36
C MET A 226 4.03 5.39 1.55
N HIS A 227 2.77 5.80 1.70
CA HIS A 227 2.24 6.51 2.88
C HIS A 227 3.20 7.58 3.41
N SER A 228 3.71 8.40 2.52
CA SER A 228 4.71 9.44 2.76
C SER A 228 4.20 10.77 2.24
N ASP A 229 4.74 11.87 2.74
CA ASP A 229 4.41 13.21 2.22
C ASP A 229 4.91 13.33 0.76
N LEU A 230 4.08 13.90 -0.09
CA LEU A 230 4.37 14.07 -1.51
C LEU A 230 5.70 14.82 -1.75
N LYS A 231 6.01 15.82 -0.92
CA LYS A 231 7.20 16.68 -1.05
C LYS A 231 8.52 15.94 -0.90
N VAL A 232 8.55 14.82 -0.18
CA VAL A 232 9.77 14.06 0.07
C VAL A 232 9.85 12.78 -0.75
N THR A 233 8.76 12.41 -1.42
CA THR A 233 8.65 11.15 -2.17
C THR A 233 9.69 11.06 -3.29
N ASN A 234 9.92 12.13 -4.04
CA ASN A 234 10.92 12.10 -5.11
C ASN A 234 12.34 11.86 -4.59
N GLN A 235 12.71 12.46 -3.45
CA GLN A 235 14.00 12.18 -2.81
C GLN A 235 14.07 10.71 -2.38
N ALA A 236 13.01 10.17 -1.79
CA ALA A 236 12.97 8.77 -1.36
C ALA A 236 13.09 7.79 -2.54
N VAL A 237 12.38 8.05 -3.66
CA VAL A 237 12.49 7.25 -4.88
C VAL A 237 13.92 7.28 -5.44
N LYS A 238 14.57 8.44 -5.43
CA LYS A 238 15.96 8.57 -5.89
C LYS A 238 16.92 7.76 -5.02
N GLU A 239 16.82 7.90 -3.68
CA GLU A 239 17.64 7.11 -2.75
C GLU A 239 17.37 5.60 -2.91
N LEU A 240 16.10 5.23 -3.15
CA LEU A 240 15.71 3.84 -3.40
C LEU A 240 16.33 3.32 -4.70
N SER A 241 16.23 4.05 -5.82
CA SER A 241 16.80 3.67 -7.11
C SER A 241 18.32 3.53 -7.09
N GLU A 242 19.00 4.36 -6.29
CA GLU A 242 20.46 4.32 -6.15
C GLU A 242 20.95 3.11 -5.33
N ASN A 243 20.11 2.52 -4.47
CA ASN A 243 20.49 1.49 -3.51
C ASN A 243 19.75 0.15 -3.68
N HIS A 244 18.78 0.06 -4.58
CA HIS A 244 18.07 -1.17 -4.92
C HIS A 244 18.21 -1.46 -6.42
N PRO A 245 18.75 -2.62 -6.81
CA PRO A 245 18.95 -2.97 -8.21
C PRO A 245 17.68 -3.44 -8.93
N GLY A 246 16.62 -3.70 -8.18
CA GLY A 246 15.34 -4.17 -8.69
C GLY A 246 14.39 -3.03 -9.11
N ILE A 247 13.13 -3.37 -9.30
CA ILE A 247 12.09 -2.42 -9.67
C ILE A 247 11.75 -1.53 -8.47
N VAL A 248 11.61 -0.24 -8.71
CA VAL A 248 11.20 0.72 -7.69
C VAL A 248 9.89 1.39 -8.05
N GLY A 249 9.18 1.90 -7.05
CA GLY A 249 7.92 2.58 -7.27
C GLY A 249 7.54 3.54 -6.15
N ALA A 250 6.40 4.22 -6.31
CA ALA A 250 5.88 5.15 -5.31
C ALA A 250 4.35 5.23 -5.34
N TYR A 251 3.73 5.27 -4.15
CA TYR A 251 2.32 5.56 -3.95
C TYR A 251 2.11 6.32 -2.63
N PRO A 252 2.50 7.61 -2.60
CA PRO A 252 2.40 8.47 -1.43
C PRO A 252 0.96 8.95 -1.17
N ASN A 253 0.81 9.79 -0.15
CA ASN A 253 -0.46 10.44 0.19
C ASN A 253 -0.69 11.70 -0.66
N ALA A 254 -1.97 12.01 -0.94
CA ALA A 254 -2.40 13.26 -1.58
C ALA A 254 -3.13 14.19 -0.60
N GLY A 255 -2.72 14.24 0.64
CA GLY A 255 -3.35 15.06 1.66
C GLY A 255 -2.78 14.75 3.04
N TYR A 256 -3.50 15.18 4.07
CA TYR A 256 -3.07 15.05 5.46
C TYR A 256 -4.16 14.41 6.31
N TRP A 257 -3.73 13.59 7.27
CA TRP A 257 -4.64 13.07 8.27
C TRP A 257 -4.63 13.97 9.51
N ILE A 258 -5.83 14.41 9.91
CA ILE A 258 -6.03 15.18 11.13
C ILE A 258 -7.05 14.43 11.98
N LYS A 259 -6.62 14.00 13.17
CA LYS A 259 -7.49 13.22 14.09
C LYS A 259 -8.88 13.85 14.24
N PRO A 260 -9.97 13.06 14.22
CA PRO A 260 -9.99 11.57 14.18
C PRO A 260 -10.16 10.98 12.78
N ASN A 261 -10.26 11.76 11.72
CA ASN A 261 -10.60 11.31 10.36
C ASN A 261 -9.62 11.87 9.33
N TRP A 262 -9.53 11.18 8.17
CA TRP A 262 -8.86 11.76 7.02
C TRP A 262 -9.56 13.06 6.61
N GLN A 263 -8.79 14.10 6.29
CA GLN A 263 -9.34 15.38 5.86
C GLN A 263 -9.35 15.44 4.32
N PHE A 264 -10.55 15.56 3.76
CA PHE A 264 -10.76 15.69 2.31
C PHE A 264 -10.89 17.17 1.88
N VAL A 265 -10.41 18.09 2.70
CA VAL A 265 -10.27 19.52 2.39
C VAL A 265 -8.79 19.82 2.17
N ASP A 266 -8.47 20.68 1.24
CA ASP A 266 -7.09 21.02 0.86
C ASP A 266 -6.28 19.81 0.34
N GLU A 267 -6.94 18.84 -0.26
CA GLU A 267 -6.29 17.73 -0.96
C GLU A 267 -5.42 18.27 -2.11
N ILE A 268 -4.34 17.54 -2.36
CA ILE A 268 -3.47 17.84 -3.50
C ILE A 268 -4.25 17.53 -4.79
N LEU A 269 -4.32 18.51 -5.69
CA LEU A 269 -5.05 18.36 -6.95
C LEU A 269 -4.45 17.23 -7.82
N PRO A 270 -5.29 16.50 -8.57
CA PRO A 270 -4.82 15.41 -9.44
C PRO A 270 -3.70 15.79 -10.40
N GLU A 271 -3.76 16.99 -10.99
CA GLU A 271 -2.73 17.48 -11.92
C GLU A 271 -1.40 17.76 -11.21
N VAL A 272 -1.45 18.26 -9.94
CA VAL A 272 -0.26 18.50 -9.13
C VAL A 272 0.38 17.15 -8.75
N TYR A 273 -0.45 16.17 -8.37
CA TYR A 273 -0.01 14.82 -8.06
C TYR A 273 0.65 14.15 -9.28
N CYS A 274 0.04 14.30 -10.47
CA CYS A 274 0.58 13.80 -11.73
C CYS A 274 1.95 14.41 -12.07
N ASN A 275 2.12 15.71 -11.90
CA ASN A 275 3.41 16.38 -12.11
C ASN A 275 4.51 15.84 -11.17
N GLU A 276 4.17 15.54 -9.93
CA GLU A 276 5.10 14.89 -9.01
C GLU A 276 5.41 13.45 -9.43
N ALA A 277 4.41 12.70 -9.90
CA ALA A 277 4.60 11.34 -10.40
C ALA A 277 5.56 11.28 -11.62
N GLU A 278 5.55 12.30 -12.48
CA GLU A 278 6.56 12.43 -13.57
C GLU A 278 7.99 12.50 -13.00
N THR A 279 8.17 13.19 -11.86
CA THR A 279 9.49 13.28 -11.23
C THR A 279 9.94 11.95 -10.64
N TRP A 280 9.01 11.14 -10.11
CA TRP A 280 9.32 9.79 -9.61
C TRP A 280 9.73 8.85 -10.74
N ILE A 281 9.02 8.91 -11.89
CA ILE A 281 9.38 8.16 -13.10
C ILE A 281 10.76 8.58 -13.58
N ALA A 282 11.04 9.87 -13.65
CA ALA A 282 12.35 10.38 -14.01
C ALA A 282 13.48 9.93 -13.05
N SER A 283 13.13 9.64 -11.79
CA SER A 283 14.04 9.09 -10.78
C SER A 283 14.10 7.56 -10.77
N GLY A 284 13.40 6.87 -11.69
CA GLY A 284 13.48 5.42 -11.88
C GLY A 284 12.23 4.63 -11.47
N ALA A 285 11.17 5.26 -10.97
CA ALA A 285 9.95 4.53 -10.62
C ALA A 285 9.26 3.93 -11.87
N GLN A 286 8.89 2.65 -11.78
CA GLN A 286 8.10 1.95 -12.79
C GLN A 286 6.70 1.56 -12.27
N ILE A 287 6.47 1.61 -10.96
CA ILE A 287 5.18 1.39 -10.35
C ILE A 287 4.77 2.68 -9.66
N ILE A 288 3.65 3.26 -10.06
CA ILE A 288 3.11 4.48 -9.46
C ILE A 288 1.63 4.28 -9.11
N GLY A 289 1.20 4.87 -8.03
CA GLY A 289 -0.16 4.78 -7.54
C GLY A 289 -0.41 5.79 -6.44
N GLY A 290 -1.32 5.50 -5.54
CA GLY A 290 -1.61 6.38 -4.42
C GLY A 290 -2.01 5.67 -3.14
N CYS A 291 -1.81 6.34 -2.02
CA CYS A 291 -2.25 5.91 -0.71
C CYS A 291 -3.38 6.85 -0.23
N CYS A 292 -3.34 7.29 1.00
CA CYS A 292 -4.41 8.10 1.59
C CYS A 292 -4.65 9.41 0.83
N GLY A 293 -5.91 9.77 0.62
CA GLY A 293 -6.33 10.97 -0.13
C GLY A 293 -6.21 10.87 -1.65
N VAL A 294 -5.68 9.77 -2.18
CA VAL A 294 -5.57 9.54 -3.63
C VAL A 294 -6.83 8.82 -4.12
N GLY A 295 -7.72 9.54 -4.77
CA GLY A 295 -8.96 9.04 -5.36
C GLY A 295 -8.83 8.66 -6.84
N PRO A 296 -9.94 8.20 -7.46
CA PRO A 296 -9.98 7.81 -8.87
C PRO A 296 -9.54 8.92 -9.84
N GLU A 297 -9.76 10.18 -9.48
CA GLU A 297 -9.36 11.33 -10.28
C GLU A 297 -7.83 11.42 -10.41
N HIS A 298 -7.11 11.18 -9.33
CA HIS A 298 -5.65 11.14 -9.31
C HIS A 298 -5.12 9.98 -10.16
N ILE A 299 -5.74 8.80 -10.01
CA ILE A 299 -5.37 7.62 -10.80
C ILE A 299 -5.61 7.88 -12.29
N THR A 300 -6.70 8.57 -12.65
CA THR A 300 -6.98 8.97 -14.04
C THR A 300 -5.87 9.85 -14.61
N GLU A 301 -5.35 10.80 -13.84
CA GLU A 301 -4.27 11.67 -14.28
C GLU A 301 -2.96 10.91 -14.45
N ILE A 302 -2.52 10.15 -13.44
CA ILE A 302 -1.26 9.39 -13.53
C ILE A 302 -1.33 8.24 -14.53
N ALA A 303 -2.51 7.72 -14.86
CA ALA A 303 -2.67 6.70 -15.90
C ALA A 303 -2.28 7.20 -17.31
N LYS A 304 -2.26 8.50 -17.53
CA LYS A 304 -1.78 9.11 -18.79
C LYS A 304 -0.27 8.92 -18.99
N LEU A 305 0.46 8.64 -17.90
CA LEU A 305 1.92 8.45 -17.92
C LEU A 305 2.36 7.04 -18.36
N LYS A 306 1.41 6.16 -18.69
CA LYS A 306 1.73 4.80 -19.18
C LYS A 306 2.48 4.76 -20.52
N GLY A 307 2.41 5.83 -21.30
CA GLY A 307 2.99 5.92 -22.64
C GLY A 307 2.03 5.47 -23.72
#